data_27655f8a294436f721d10ae9e6828f8c
#
_entry.id   27655f8a294436f721d10ae9e6828f8c
#
_cell.length_a   1.000
_cell.length_b   1.000
_cell.length_c   1.000
_cell.angle_alpha   90.00
_cell.angle_beta   90.00
_cell.angle_gamma   90.00
#
_symmetry.space_group_name_H-M   'P 1'
#
loop_
_entity.id
_entity.type
_entity.pdbx_description
1 polymer ?
#
loop_
_entity_poly.entity_id
_entity_poly.type
_entity_poly.pdbx_seq_one_letter_code
_entity_poly.pdbx_strand_id
1 'polypeptide(L)'
;SGFVKLTPQEFKEVIAQGARWCIKKGYGWPEDLEATEEEGCSKGADPEKISKKAIDRGLNQIGTLGSGNHYLEVQVVKEENIFDRKIAEALGLFPNQVVVMFHCGSRGFGHQVATDYLQVFLRVMESKYGIKILDRELACAPFRSPEGQDYFSAMKCALNMSFANRQTILHRIR
;
A
#
# COMPACT_ATOMS: atom_id res chain seq x y z
N SER A 1 -8.60 -7.26 14.72
CA SER A 1 -9.04 -7.79 13.42
C SER A 1 -9.40 -6.63 12.50
N GLY A 2 -9.17 -6.78 11.20
CA GLY A 2 -9.53 -5.77 10.20
C GLY A 2 -11.05 -5.53 10.15
N PHE A 3 -11.42 -4.38 9.60
CA PHE A 3 -12.82 -4.00 9.42
C PHE A 3 -13.53 -4.92 8.40
N VAL A 4 -12.81 -5.30 7.35
CA VAL A 4 -13.32 -6.18 6.30
C VAL A 4 -12.78 -7.59 6.52
N LYS A 5 -13.68 -8.57 6.56
CA LYS A 5 -13.31 -9.99 6.60
C LYS A 5 -13.30 -10.52 5.16
N LEU A 6 -12.20 -11.09 4.77
CA LEU A 6 -11.97 -11.59 3.42
C LEU A 6 -11.62 -13.08 3.43
N THR A 7 -12.07 -13.76 2.39
CA THR A 7 -11.50 -15.06 2.01
C THR A 7 -10.14 -14.85 1.31
N PRO A 8 -9.27 -15.86 1.24
CA PRO A 8 -8.02 -15.76 0.48
C PRO A 8 -8.23 -15.35 -0.98
N GLN A 9 -9.31 -15.79 -1.61
CA GLN A 9 -9.63 -15.42 -2.99
C GLN A 9 -9.99 -13.93 -3.11
N GLU A 10 -10.85 -13.42 -2.24
CA GLU A 10 -11.19 -11.99 -2.21
C GLU A 10 -9.97 -11.13 -1.91
N PHE A 11 -9.07 -11.60 -1.05
CA PHE A 11 -7.82 -10.88 -0.78
C PHE A 11 -6.92 -10.81 -2.02
N LYS A 12 -6.86 -11.86 -2.84
CA LYS A 12 -6.18 -11.82 -4.15
C LYS A 12 -6.80 -10.76 -5.08
N GLU A 13 -8.11 -10.62 -5.08
CA GLU A 13 -8.79 -9.55 -5.83
C GLU A 13 -8.40 -8.17 -5.32
N VAL A 14 -8.35 -7.97 -4.00
CA VAL A 14 -7.93 -6.71 -3.38
C VAL A 14 -6.53 -6.32 -3.81
N ILE A 15 -5.56 -7.24 -3.70
CA ILE A 15 -4.17 -6.94 -4.03
C ILE A 15 -3.92 -6.80 -5.54
N ALA A 16 -4.85 -7.27 -6.37
CA ALA A 16 -4.85 -7.02 -7.81
C ALA A 16 -5.48 -5.66 -8.19
N GLN A 17 -6.52 -5.21 -7.47
CA GLN A 17 -7.37 -4.08 -7.85
C GLN A 17 -7.23 -2.85 -6.94
N GLY A 18 -6.61 -2.97 -5.77
CA GLY A 18 -6.41 -1.85 -4.83
C GLY A 18 -7.70 -1.20 -4.36
N ALA A 19 -7.72 0.13 -4.29
CA ALA A 19 -8.89 0.91 -3.89
C ALA A 19 -10.10 0.71 -4.82
N ARG A 20 -9.88 0.36 -6.08
CA ARG A 20 -10.97 0.08 -7.02
C ARG A 20 -11.85 -1.09 -6.56
N TRP A 21 -11.25 -2.11 -5.93
CA TRP A 21 -12.02 -3.18 -5.31
C TRP A 21 -12.91 -2.65 -4.17
N CYS A 22 -12.36 -1.75 -3.33
CA CYS A 22 -13.10 -1.14 -2.24
C CYS A 22 -14.33 -0.38 -2.74
N ILE A 23 -14.17 0.44 -3.79
CA ILE A 23 -15.28 1.19 -4.39
C ILE A 23 -16.37 0.24 -4.92
N LYS A 24 -15.99 -0.81 -5.65
CA LYS A 24 -16.94 -1.83 -6.14
C LYS A 24 -17.72 -2.52 -5.02
N LYS A 25 -17.15 -2.64 -3.82
CA LYS A 25 -17.79 -3.24 -2.64
C LYS A 25 -18.50 -2.22 -1.74
N GLY A 26 -18.58 -0.95 -2.14
CA GLY A 26 -19.25 0.10 -1.38
C GLY A 26 -18.41 0.71 -0.26
N TYR A 27 -17.11 0.49 -0.25
CA TYR A 27 -16.17 1.10 0.72
C TYR A 27 -15.56 2.39 0.18
N GLY A 28 -16.39 3.36 -0.19
CA GLY A 28 -15.99 4.68 -0.68
C GLY A 28 -16.82 5.14 -1.86
N TRP A 29 -16.40 6.25 -2.46
CA TRP A 29 -17.07 6.88 -3.59
C TRP A 29 -16.19 6.82 -4.83
N PRO A 30 -16.76 6.81 -6.06
CA PRO A 30 -15.97 6.80 -7.30
C PRO A 30 -14.96 7.94 -7.38
N GLU A 31 -15.32 9.13 -6.87
CA GLU A 31 -14.50 10.34 -6.85
C GLU A 31 -13.24 10.19 -6.00
N ASP A 32 -13.21 9.27 -5.04
CA ASP A 32 -12.01 8.98 -4.24
C ASP A 32 -10.85 8.50 -5.11
N LEU A 33 -11.14 7.81 -6.22
CA LEU A 33 -10.11 7.31 -7.13
C LEU A 33 -9.42 8.45 -7.88
N GLU A 34 -10.15 9.52 -8.22
CA GLU A 34 -9.60 10.69 -8.90
C GLU A 34 -8.57 11.43 -8.04
N ALA A 35 -8.77 11.40 -6.70
CA ALA A 35 -7.88 12.00 -5.72
C ALA A 35 -6.78 11.06 -5.22
N THR A 36 -6.71 9.83 -5.76
CA THR A 36 -5.74 8.82 -5.32
C THR A 36 -4.71 8.56 -6.40
N GLU A 37 -3.42 8.48 -6.01
CA GLU A 37 -2.32 8.13 -6.90
C GLU A 37 -2.63 6.84 -7.70
N GLU A 38 -2.30 6.82 -8.99
CA GLU A 38 -2.60 5.72 -9.92
C GLU A 38 -4.08 5.32 -9.94
N GLU A 39 -4.99 6.24 -9.61
CA GLU A 39 -6.42 5.95 -9.44
C GLU A 39 -6.66 4.78 -8.47
N GLY A 40 -5.84 4.70 -7.43
CA GLY A 40 -5.92 3.70 -6.38
C GLY A 40 -5.56 2.26 -6.80
N CYS A 41 -4.91 2.08 -7.97
CA CYS A 41 -4.55 0.75 -8.46
C CYS A 41 -3.26 0.74 -9.27
N SER A 42 -2.18 0.21 -8.69
CA SER A 42 -0.93 -0.03 -9.41
C SER A 42 -1.11 -1.20 -10.39
N LYS A 43 -1.04 -0.88 -11.69
CA LYS A 43 -1.26 -1.83 -12.79
C LYS A 43 -0.10 -2.83 -12.91
N GLY A 44 -0.40 -4.08 -13.24
CA GLY A 44 0.58 -5.17 -13.39
C GLY A 44 0.97 -5.82 -12.06
N ALA A 45 0.14 -5.69 -11.04
CA ALA A 45 0.20 -6.53 -9.86
C ALA A 45 -0.17 -7.98 -10.20
N ASP A 46 0.61 -8.94 -9.72
CA ASP A 46 0.38 -10.37 -9.95
C ASP A 46 0.25 -11.14 -8.63
N PRO A 47 -0.98 -11.45 -8.18
CA PRO A 47 -1.22 -12.21 -6.95
C PRO A 47 -0.60 -13.62 -6.94
N GLU A 48 -0.28 -14.21 -8.11
CA GLU A 48 0.36 -15.53 -8.17
C GLU A 48 1.84 -15.48 -7.76
N LYS A 49 2.42 -14.29 -7.67
CA LYS A 49 3.79 -14.05 -7.16
C LYS A 49 3.84 -13.88 -5.63
N ILE A 50 2.69 -14.04 -4.95
CA ILE A 50 2.55 -13.83 -3.51
C ILE A 50 2.51 -15.17 -2.79
N SER A 51 3.33 -15.32 -1.75
CA SER A 51 3.34 -16.51 -0.92
C SER A 51 2.03 -16.65 -0.11
N LYS A 52 1.65 -17.89 0.17
CA LYS A 52 0.53 -18.18 1.08
C LYS A 52 0.71 -17.48 2.42
N LYS A 53 1.94 -17.46 2.96
CA LYS A 53 2.26 -16.80 4.24
C LYS A 53 1.97 -15.30 4.21
N ALA A 54 2.28 -14.61 3.10
CA ALA A 54 1.96 -13.19 2.94
C ALA A 54 0.44 -12.97 2.89
N ILE A 55 -0.30 -13.79 2.14
CA ILE A 55 -1.76 -13.75 2.09
C ILE A 55 -2.34 -13.92 3.49
N ASP A 56 -1.95 -14.97 4.21
CA ASP A 56 -2.45 -15.27 5.57
C ASP A 56 -2.19 -14.10 6.55
N ARG A 57 -1.06 -13.38 6.41
CA ARG A 57 -0.76 -12.18 7.20
C ARG A 57 -1.63 -10.98 6.84
N GLY A 58 -2.03 -10.85 5.58
CA GLY A 58 -2.81 -9.72 5.08
C GLY A 58 -4.31 -9.80 5.35
N LEU A 59 -4.88 -11.01 5.34
CA LEU A 59 -6.32 -11.27 5.35
C LEU A 59 -7.15 -10.48 6.37
N ASN A 60 -6.60 -10.23 7.55
CA ASN A 60 -7.30 -9.58 8.64
C ASN A 60 -6.77 -8.15 8.92
N GLN A 61 -6.12 -7.51 7.96
CA GLN A 61 -5.46 -6.23 8.17
C GLN A 61 -6.03 -5.06 7.37
N ILE A 62 -7.00 -5.29 6.50
CA ILE A 62 -7.67 -4.21 5.77
C ILE A 62 -8.50 -3.35 6.72
N GLY A 63 -8.40 -2.03 6.57
CA GLY A 63 -9.05 -1.05 7.43
C GLY A 63 -8.41 -0.95 8.82
N THR A 64 -7.11 -1.26 8.94
CA THR A 64 -6.36 -1.13 10.20
C THR A 64 -5.22 -0.13 10.06
N LEU A 65 -5.05 0.69 11.08
CA LEU A 65 -4.00 1.71 11.11
C LEU A 65 -2.61 1.10 11.26
N GLY A 66 -2.37 0.40 12.34
CA GLY A 66 -1.09 -0.19 12.69
C GLY A 66 -0.41 0.44 13.90
N SER A 67 0.88 0.20 13.99
CA SER A 67 1.76 0.69 15.06
C SER A 67 3.02 1.31 14.47
N GLY A 68 3.93 1.77 15.32
CA GLY A 68 5.15 2.45 14.91
C GLY A 68 4.87 3.89 14.48
N ASN A 69 5.31 4.26 13.29
CA ASN A 69 5.09 5.60 12.71
C ASN A 69 3.71 5.78 12.06
N HIS A 70 2.80 4.82 12.19
CA HIS A 70 1.44 4.98 11.70
C HIS A 70 0.60 5.83 12.66
N TYR A 71 -0.18 6.75 12.11
CA TYR A 71 -1.01 7.66 12.88
C TYR A 71 -2.33 8.00 12.17
N LEU A 72 -3.28 8.51 12.94
CA LEU A 72 -4.49 9.16 12.47
C LEU A 72 -4.74 10.35 13.40
N GLU A 73 -4.84 11.53 12.81
CA GLU A 73 -4.99 12.79 13.52
C GLU A 73 -6.16 13.59 12.97
N VAL A 74 -6.90 14.24 13.87
CA VAL A 74 -7.88 15.25 13.53
C VAL A 74 -7.23 16.61 13.80
N GLN A 75 -7.15 17.44 12.78
CA GLN A 75 -6.42 18.69 12.80
C GLN A 75 -7.29 19.86 12.41
N VAL A 76 -6.90 21.08 12.79
CA VAL A 76 -7.51 22.33 12.34
C VAL A 76 -6.49 23.11 11.53
N VAL A 77 -6.86 23.53 10.33
CA VAL A 77 -6.07 24.42 9.49
C VAL A 77 -6.14 25.83 10.08
N LYS A 78 -5.05 26.30 10.70
CA LYS A 78 -4.98 27.66 11.23
C LYS A 78 -4.49 28.63 10.15
N GLU A 79 -4.96 29.89 10.22
CA GLU A 79 -4.56 30.94 9.27
C GLU A 79 -3.04 31.11 9.19
N GLU A 80 -2.35 31.09 10.32
CA GLU A 80 -0.90 31.23 10.40
C GLU A 80 -0.11 30.07 9.78
N ASN A 81 -0.76 28.94 9.50
CA ASN A 81 -0.16 27.76 8.86
C ASN A 81 -0.33 27.74 7.34
N ILE A 82 -1.00 28.75 6.77
CA ILE A 82 -1.17 28.89 5.33
C ILE A 82 -0.08 29.84 4.80
N PHE A 83 0.99 29.27 4.29
CA PHE A 83 2.13 30.03 3.75
C PHE A 83 1.92 30.51 2.31
N ASP A 84 1.15 29.76 1.52
CA ASP A 84 0.76 30.09 0.14
C ASP A 84 -0.74 29.88 -0.05
N ARG A 85 -1.48 30.98 -0.18
CA ARG A 85 -2.94 30.94 -0.31
C ARG A 85 -3.40 30.30 -1.63
N LYS A 86 -2.65 30.48 -2.70
CA LYS A 86 -3.03 29.91 -4.02
C LYS A 86 -2.89 28.38 -3.99
N ILE A 87 -1.81 27.90 -3.39
CA ILE A 87 -1.61 26.45 -3.22
C ILE A 87 -2.64 25.86 -2.26
N ALA A 88 -2.92 26.51 -1.15
CA ALA A 88 -3.95 26.08 -0.21
C ALA A 88 -5.32 25.98 -0.87
N GLU A 89 -5.71 27.02 -1.64
CA GLU A 89 -6.99 27.03 -2.39
C GLU A 89 -7.04 25.90 -3.43
N ALA A 90 -5.95 25.66 -4.18
CA ALA A 90 -5.86 24.57 -5.14
C ALA A 90 -5.99 23.17 -4.50
N LEU A 91 -5.57 23.05 -3.23
CA LEU A 91 -5.70 21.83 -2.43
C LEU A 91 -7.03 21.77 -1.64
N GLY A 92 -7.91 22.77 -1.78
CA GLY A 92 -9.17 22.84 -1.05
C GLY A 92 -9.01 23.12 0.45
N LEU A 93 -7.89 23.75 0.85
CA LEU A 93 -7.61 24.07 2.25
C LEU A 93 -7.96 25.53 2.55
N PHE A 94 -8.64 25.75 3.69
CA PHE A 94 -9.03 27.08 4.15
C PHE A 94 -8.96 27.20 5.67
N PRO A 95 -8.86 28.44 6.22
CA PRO A 95 -8.77 28.65 7.65
C PRO A 95 -9.95 28.08 8.44
N ASN A 96 -9.65 27.51 9.61
CA ASN A 96 -10.60 26.85 10.51
C ASN A 96 -11.25 25.56 9.95
N GLN A 97 -10.78 25.06 8.82
CA GLN A 97 -11.19 23.77 8.30
C GLN A 97 -10.69 22.64 9.22
N VAL A 98 -11.57 21.69 9.53
CA VAL A 98 -11.18 20.44 10.18
C VAL A 98 -10.75 19.45 9.10
N VAL A 99 -9.57 18.91 9.24
CA VAL A 99 -9.02 17.89 8.33
C VAL A 99 -8.63 16.65 9.12
N VAL A 100 -8.65 15.50 8.44
CA VAL A 100 -8.16 14.24 8.99
C VAL A 100 -6.95 13.82 8.18
N MET A 101 -5.81 13.66 8.86
CA MET A 101 -4.59 13.15 8.27
C MET A 101 -4.25 11.79 8.87
N PHE A 102 -3.94 10.82 8.03
CA PHE A 102 -3.50 9.52 8.50
C PHE A 102 -2.42 8.94 7.61
N HIS A 103 -1.52 8.18 8.22
CA HIS A 103 -0.45 7.47 7.55
C HIS A 103 -0.49 6.00 7.92
N CYS A 104 -0.62 5.15 6.89
CA CYS A 104 -0.51 3.70 7.01
C CYS A 104 -0.17 3.09 5.65
N GLY A 105 0.19 1.81 5.66
CA GLY A 105 0.61 1.09 4.45
C GLY A 105 -0.01 -0.31 4.33
N SER A 106 0.74 -1.20 3.70
CA SER A 106 0.34 -2.58 3.39
C SER A 106 0.34 -3.53 4.59
N ARG A 107 0.62 -3.01 5.77
CA ARG A 107 0.66 -3.77 7.01
C ARG A 107 1.69 -4.93 6.94
N GLY A 108 1.47 -6.00 7.70
CA GLY A 108 2.33 -7.18 7.70
C GLY A 108 2.38 -7.94 6.38
N PHE A 109 1.44 -7.68 5.46
CA PHE A 109 1.44 -8.24 4.12
C PHE A 109 2.66 -7.81 3.32
N GLY A 110 2.85 -6.51 3.09
CA GLY A 110 4.00 -6.02 2.30
C GLY A 110 5.34 -6.29 2.98
N HIS A 111 5.39 -6.27 4.31
CA HIS A 111 6.58 -6.70 5.05
C HIS A 111 6.92 -8.16 4.74
N GLN A 112 5.93 -9.07 4.68
CA GLN A 112 6.17 -10.47 4.31
C GLN A 112 6.60 -10.61 2.86
N VAL A 113 5.98 -9.87 1.93
CA VAL A 113 6.39 -9.85 0.51
C VAL A 113 7.86 -9.46 0.39
N ALA A 114 8.29 -8.38 1.03
CA ALA A 114 9.68 -7.95 1.02
C ALA A 114 10.61 -9.03 1.62
N THR A 115 10.24 -9.63 2.74
CA THR A 115 11.02 -10.71 3.37
C THR A 115 11.19 -11.91 2.44
N ASP A 116 10.12 -12.34 1.78
CA ASP A 116 10.15 -13.49 0.88
C ASP A 116 11.10 -13.24 -0.31
N TYR A 117 11.02 -12.05 -0.92
CA TYR A 117 11.89 -11.72 -2.07
C TYR A 117 13.33 -11.39 -1.68
N LEU A 118 13.59 -10.86 -0.49
CA LEU A 118 14.95 -10.78 0.04
C LEU A 118 15.61 -12.16 0.08
N GLN A 119 14.88 -13.20 0.51
CA GLN A 119 15.39 -14.57 0.51
C GLN A 119 15.63 -15.12 -0.92
N VAL A 120 14.78 -14.75 -1.88
CA VAL A 120 15.00 -15.10 -3.30
C VAL A 120 16.27 -14.43 -3.81
N PHE A 121 16.43 -13.13 -3.59
CA PHE A 121 17.58 -12.37 -4.06
C PHE A 121 18.89 -12.84 -3.45
N LEU A 122 18.94 -13.12 -2.15
CA LEU A 122 20.12 -13.66 -1.48
C LEU A 122 20.60 -14.98 -2.10
N ARG A 123 19.69 -15.81 -2.62
CA ARG A 123 20.05 -17.08 -3.28
C ARG A 123 20.62 -16.90 -4.69
N VAL A 124 20.14 -15.90 -5.45
CA VAL A 124 20.50 -15.74 -6.87
C VAL A 124 21.53 -14.64 -7.12
N MET A 125 21.65 -13.70 -6.21
CA MET A 125 22.47 -12.50 -6.34
C MET A 125 23.92 -12.83 -6.70
N GLU A 126 24.57 -13.68 -5.94
CA GLU A 126 25.96 -14.07 -6.18
C GLU A 126 26.05 -15.20 -7.21
N SER A 127 25.29 -16.28 -7.04
CA SER A 127 25.40 -17.50 -7.83
C SER A 127 24.97 -17.32 -9.30
N LYS A 128 23.95 -16.49 -9.55
CA LYS A 128 23.37 -16.29 -10.89
C LYS A 128 23.84 -15.00 -11.54
N TYR A 129 24.00 -13.93 -10.75
CA TYR A 129 24.26 -12.58 -11.28
C TYR A 129 25.65 -12.06 -10.96
N GLY A 130 26.48 -12.79 -10.19
CA GLY A 130 27.83 -12.36 -9.82
C GLY A 130 27.87 -11.09 -8.96
N ILE A 131 26.75 -10.72 -8.35
CA ILE A 131 26.65 -9.52 -7.50
C ILE A 131 27.07 -9.90 -6.08
N LYS A 132 28.17 -9.32 -5.62
CA LYS A 132 28.70 -9.60 -4.29
C LYS A 132 27.81 -9.05 -3.20
N ILE A 133 27.47 -9.88 -2.21
CA ILE A 133 26.66 -9.48 -1.05
C ILE A 133 27.57 -8.78 -0.05
N LEU A 134 27.37 -7.48 0.13
CA LEU A 134 28.05 -6.67 1.15
C LEU A 134 27.24 -6.59 2.45
N ASP A 135 25.93 -6.46 2.30
CA ASP A 135 24.95 -6.44 3.38
C ASP A 135 23.70 -7.22 2.93
N ARG A 136 23.17 -8.07 3.80
CA ARG A 136 22.01 -8.89 3.49
C ARG A 136 20.73 -8.08 3.27
N GLU A 137 20.63 -6.90 3.89
CA GLU A 137 19.50 -5.99 3.69
C GLU A 137 19.54 -5.28 2.33
N LEU A 138 20.69 -5.28 1.65
CA LEU A 138 20.88 -4.74 0.31
C LEU A 138 20.77 -5.83 -0.78
N ALA A 139 20.14 -6.95 -0.48
CA ALA A 139 19.92 -8.00 -1.47
C ALA A 139 19.13 -7.46 -2.68
N CYS A 140 19.62 -7.77 -3.88
CA CYS A 140 19.05 -7.27 -5.13
C CYS A 140 19.14 -8.30 -6.25
N ALA A 141 18.39 -8.05 -7.32
CA ALA A 141 18.51 -8.72 -8.60
C ALA A 141 18.39 -7.69 -9.73
N PRO A 142 18.96 -7.94 -10.92
CA PRO A 142 18.78 -7.05 -12.06
C PRO A 142 17.28 -6.86 -12.34
N PHE A 143 16.85 -5.62 -12.54
CA PHE A 143 15.43 -5.30 -12.72
C PHE A 143 14.76 -6.11 -13.83
N ARG A 144 15.47 -6.33 -14.95
CA ARG A 144 14.95 -7.08 -16.11
C ARG A 144 15.09 -8.60 -15.99
N SER A 145 15.59 -9.10 -14.85
CA SER A 145 15.63 -10.54 -14.60
C SER A 145 14.26 -11.09 -14.22
N PRO A 146 14.03 -12.40 -14.36
CA PRO A 146 12.79 -13.02 -13.90
C PRO A 146 12.47 -12.71 -12.43
N GLU A 147 13.46 -12.83 -11.55
CA GLU A 147 13.29 -12.57 -10.12
C GLU A 147 13.01 -11.08 -9.82
N GLY A 148 13.64 -10.16 -10.57
CA GLY A 148 13.39 -8.73 -10.47
C GLY A 148 11.96 -8.37 -10.91
N GLN A 149 11.47 -8.97 -12.01
CA GLN A 149 10.11 -8.75 -12.51
C GLN A 149 9.06 -9.40 -11.60
N ASP A 150 9.33 -10.58 -11.08
CA ASP A 150 8.45 -11.24 -10.12
C ASP A 150 8.29 -10.41 -8.84
N TYR A 151 9.41 -9.89 -8.30
CA TYR A 151 9.35 -8.97 -7.17
C TYR A 151 8.60 -7.67 -7.49
N PHE A 152 8.83 -7.09 -8.65
CA PHE A 152 8.17 -5.85 -9.05
C PHE A 152 6.66 -6.02 -9.13
N SER A 153 6.18 -7.15 -9.66
CA SER A 153 4.75 -7.49 -9.70
C SER A 153 4.19 -7.76 -8.29
N ALA A 154 4.93 -8.43 -7.43
CA ALA A 154 4.57 -8.68 -6.04
C ALA A 154 4.54 -7.39 -5.21
N MET A 155 5.50 -6.46 -5.43
CA MET A 155 5.53 -5.14 -4.80
C MET A 155 4.27 -4.34 -5.15
N LYS A 156 3.81 -4.40 -6.40
CA LYS A 156 2.54 -3.76 -6.81
C LYS A 156 1.33 -4.33 -6.08
N CYS A 157 1.32 -5.61 -5.73
CA CYS A 157 0.30 -6.17 -4.85
C CYS A 157 0.33 -5.51 -3.46
N ALA A 158 1.53 -5.22 -2.93
CA ALA A 158 1.65 -4.52 -1.65
C ALA A 158 1.20 -3.05 -1.74
N LEU A 159 1.46 -2.36 -2.85
CA LEU A 159 0.93 -1.02 -3.12
C LEU A 159 -0.61 -1.05 -3.17
N ASN A 160 -1.18 -2.00 -3.88
CA ASN A 160 -2.64 -2.17 -3.97
C ASN A 160 -3.29 -2.47 -2.61
N MET A 161 -2.64 -3.30 -1.80
CA MET A 161 -3.08 -3.51 -0.40
C MET A 161 -3.05 -2.20 0.40
N SER A 162 -2.03 -1.36 0.19
CA SER A 162 -1.93 -0.05 0.84
C SER A 162 -3.05 0.89 0.42
N PHE A 163 -3.37 0.96 -0.87
CA PHE A 163 -4.50 1.72 -1.39
C PHE A 163 -5.83 1.24 -0.78
N ALA A 164 -6.09 -0.07 -0.80
CA ALA A 164 -7.30 -0.65 -0.23
C ALA A 164 -7.40 -0.42 1.29
N ASN A 165 -6.29 -0.52 2.02
CA ASN A 165 -6.25 -0.27 3.45
C ASN A 165 -6.63 1.19 3.77
N ARG A 166 -6.01 2.16 3.08
CA ARG A 166 -6.31 3.58 3.26
C ARG A 166 -7.74 3.92 2.84
N GLN A 167 -8.22 3.39 1.71
CA GLN A 167 -9.59 3.59 1.26
C GLN A 167 -10.61 3.10 2.29
N THR A 168 -10.38 1.95 2.88
CA THR A 168 -11.26 1.38 3.91
C THR A 168 -11.23 2.22 5.20
N ILE A 169 -10.06 2.76 5.58
CA ILE A 169 -9.96 3.69 6.72
C ILE A 169 -10.73 4.97 6.42
N LEU A 170 -10.55 5.57 5.25
CA LEU A 170 -11.29 6.77 4.82
C LEU A 170 -12.80 6.55 4.87
N HIS A 171 -13.29 5.43 4.35
CA HIS A 171 -14.71 5.06 4.42
C HIS A 171 -15.24 4.99 5.86
N ARG A 172 -14.42 4.56 6.82
CA ARG A 172 -14.80 4.48 8.22
C ARG A 172 -14.77 5.83 8.97
N ILE A 173 -14.02 6.78 8.47
CA ILE A 173 -13.93 8.14 9.03
C ILE A 173 -15.17 8.96 8.64
N ARG A 174 -15.71 8.72 7.46
CA ARG A 174 -16.96 9.32 6.96
C ARG A 174 -18.19 8.72 7.62
#